data_c61c0a43a9b4c5bb801f1a66f4249d05
#
_entry.id   c61c0a43a9b4c5bb801f1a66f4249d05
#
_cell.length_a   1.000
_cell.length_b   1.000
_cell.length_c   1.000
_cell.angle_alpha   90.00
_cell.angle_beta   90.00
_cell.angle_gamma   90.00
#
_symmetry.space_group_name_H-M   'P 1'
#
loop_
_entity.id
_entity.type
_entity.pdbx_description
1 polymer ?
#
loop_
_entity_poly.entity_id
_entity_poly.type
_entity_poly.pdbx_seq_one_letter_code
_entity_poly.pdbx_strand_id
1 'polypeptide(L)'
;MTAFTTWEDMTDLEQAQSTFWDMYKDAHGFRPRHIDTSSWTLEQFDQEFAELSEVMKANDIQQGIEEAIATEKFERRIAELMSMGAKDYDMALRWIHEAEETNGDDSYLAWSLGLPYRYFAKQTQTV
;
A
#
# COMPACT_ATOMS: atom_id res chain seq x y z
N MET A 1 22.48 -28.20 14.79
CA MET A 1 21.72 -27.01 14.61
C MET A 1 21.96 -26.40 13.25
N THR A 2 20.93 -26.10 12.55
CA THR A 2 21.07 -25.66 11.18
C THR A 2 20.61 -24.23 11.05
N ALA A 3 21.52 -23.33 10.78
CA ALA A 3 21.20 -21.96 10.45
C ALA A 3 20.55 -21.82 9.07
N PHE A 4 20.55 -22.89 8.28
CA PHE A 4 20.11 -22.85 6.88
C PHE A 4 19.03 -23.89 6.61
N THR A 5 17.97 -23.87 7.42
CA THR A 5 16.82 -24.72 7.17
C THR A 5 16.05 -24.15 5.99
N THR A 6 15.85 -24.96 4.95
CA THR A 6 15.01 -24.55 3.83
C THR A 6 13.56 -24.68 4.23
N TRP A 7 12.66 -24.02 3.46
CA TRP A 7 11.25 -24.08 3.72
C TRP A 7 10.73 -25.53 3.75
N GLU A 8 11.21 -26.38 2.85
CA GLU A 8 10.77 -27.76 2.75
C GLU A 8 11.21 -28.61 3.93
N ASP A 9 12.31 -28.23 4.59
CA ASP A 9 12.82 -28.93 5.76
C ASP A 9 12.13 -28.55 7.05
N MET A 10 11.30 -27.52 7.03
CA MET A 10 10.59 -27.05 8.22
C MET A 10 9.37 -27.91 8.48
N THR A 11 9.03 -28.08 9.77
CA THR A 11 7.78 -28.73 10.14
C THR A 11 6.60 -27.85 9.76
N ASP A 12 5.41 -28.45 9.74
CA ASP A 12 4.18 -27.68 9.45
C ASP A 12 3.99 -26.53 10.43
N LEU A 13 4.30 -26.74 11.72
CA LEU A 13 4.23 -25.69 12.73
C LEU A 13 5.23 -24.59 12.49
N GLU A 14 6.45 -24.95 12.10
CA GLU A 14 7.48 -23.94 11.80
C GLU A 14 7.10 -23.10 10.59
N GLN A 15 6.55 -23.73 9.56
CA GLN A 15 6.07 -23.04 8.37
C GLN A 15 4.91 -22.09 8.73
N ALA A 16 3.96 -22.58 9.55
CA ALA A 16 2.84 -21.77 10.00
C ALA A 16 3.30 -20.56 10.80
N GLN A 17 4.28 -20.76 11.70
CA GLN A 17 4.83 -19.67 12.50
C GLN A 17 5.50 -18.60 11.62
N SER A 18 6.29 -19.02 10.65
CA SER A 18 6.94 -18.10 9.73
C SER A 18 5.92 -17.32 8.90
N THR A 19 4.91 -18.01 8.39
CA THR A 19 3.82 -17.39 7.63
C THR A 19 3.03 -16.40 8.49
N PHE A 20 2.75 -16.76 9.75
CA PHE A 20 2.05 -15.89 10.68
C PHE A 20 2.82 -14.58 10.90
N TRP A 21 4.12 -14.66 11.12
CA TRP A 21 4.93 -13.46 11.33
C TRP A 21 4.89 -12.53 10.13
N ASP A 22 4.99 -13.07 8.92
CA ASP A 22 4.95 -12.27 7.70
C ASP A 22 3.57 -11.67 7.47
N MET A 23 2.51 -12.43 7.66
CA MET A 23 1.13 -11.93 7.52
C MET A 23 0.81 -10.87 8.57
N TYR A 24 1.26 -11.06 9.80
CA TYR A 24 1.05 -10.07 10.86
C TYR A 24 1.72 -8.76 10.53
N LYS A 25 2.95 -8.83 10.02
CA LYS A 25 3.67 -7.63 9.58
C LYS A 25 2.94 -6.93 8.45
N ASP A 26 2.44 -7.69 7.47
CA ASP A 26 1.68 -7.11 6.36
C ASP A 26 0.39 -6.45 6.82
N ALA A 27 -0.31 -7.06 7.77
CA ALA A 27 -1.58 -6.55 8.27
C ALA A 27 -1.41 -5.35 9.21
N HIS A 28 -0.40 -5.37 10.07
CA HIS A 28 -0.24 -4.38 11.14
C HIS A 28 0.97 -3.46 11.00
N GLY A 29 1.85 -3.73 10.06
CA GLY A 29 3.01 -2.89 9.78
C GLY A 29 4.24 -3.19 10.64
N PHE A 30 4.15 -4.13 11.57
CA PHE A 30 5.28 -4.52 12.43
C PHE A 30 5.17 -5.98 12.82
N ARG A 31 6.29 -6.60 13.21
CA ARG A 31 6.31 -8.01 13.61
C ARG A 31 5.74 -8.20 15.02
N PRO A 32 5.09 -9.35 15.32
CA PRO A 32 4.44 -9.57 16.61
C PRO A 32 5.45 -9.96 17.70
N ARG A 33 6.23 -9.02 18.19
CA ARG A 33 7.27 -9.28 19.19
C ARG A 33 6.72 -9.64 20.56
N HIS A 34 5.50 -9.29 20.83
CA HIS A 34 4.86 -9.48 22.13
C HIS A 34 3.99 -10.75 22.20
N ILE A 35 3.92 -11.49 21.09
CA ILE A 35 3.08 -12.70 21.01
C ILE A 35 3.96 -13.92 21.03
N ASP A 36 3.73 -14.79 22.01
CA ASP A 36 4.44 -16.07 22.11
C ASP A 36 3.60 -17.14 21.43
N THR A 37 4.09 -17.62 20.29
CA THR A 37 3.41 -18.65 19.50
C THR A 37 3.94 -20.05 19.73
N SER A 38 4.85 -20.21 20.69
CA SER A 38 5.53 -21.50 20.89
C SER A 38 4.62 -22.65 21.27
N SER A 39 3.48 -22.35 21.88
CA SER A 39 2.50 -23.37 22.31
C SER A 39 1.31 -23.49 21.34
N TRP A 40 1.30 -22.74 20.24
CA TRP A 40 0.16 -22.75 19.33
C TRP A 40 0.10 -24.04 18.51
N THR A 41 -1.13 -24.48 18.25
CA THR A 41 -1.40 -25.59 17.33
C THR A 41 -1.62 -25.06 15.92
N LEU A 42 -1.61 -25.98 14.95
CA LEU A 42 -1.94 -25.59 13.55
C LEU A 42 -3.33 -24.97 13.46
N GLU A 43 -4.29 -25.49 14.24
CA GLU A 43 -5.64 -24.94 14.27
C GLU A 43 -5.64 -23.49 14.75
N GLN A 44 -4.84 -23.17 15.76
CA GLN A 44 -4.74 -21.78 16.24
C GLN A 44 -4.13 -20.86 15.19
N PHE A 45 -3.10 -21.34 14.47
CA PHE A 45 -2.55 -20.57 13.36
C PHE A 45 -3.57 -20.33 12.27
N ASP A 46 -4.37 -21.34 11.93
CA ASP A 46 -5.42 -21.20 10.90
C ASP A 46 -6.45 -20.14 11.30
N GLN A 47 -6.83 -20.10 12.55
CA GLN A 47 -7.76 -19.07 13.06
C GLN A 47 -7.15 -17.69 12.96
N GLU A 48 -5.88 -17.56 13.33
CA GLU A 48 -5.20 -16.26 13.24
C GLU A 48 -5.00 -15.82 11.78
N PHE A 49 -4.76 -16.77 10.89
CA PHE A 49 -4.66 -16.46 9.45
C PHE A 49 -5.98 -15.89 8.93
N ALA A 50 -7.11 -16.46 9.34
CA ALA A 50 -8.42 -15.96 8.95
C ALA A 50 -8.63 -14.53 9.46
N GLU A 51 -8.27 -14.25 10.72
CA GLU A 51 -8.39 -12.92 11.29
C GLU A 51 -7.48 -11.92 10.58
N LEU A 52 -6.22 -12.30 10.31
CA LEU A 52 -5.29 -11.43 9.61
C LEU A 52 -5.76 -11.14 8.19
N SER A 53 -6.34 -12.13 7.51
CA SER A 53 -6.90 -11.94 6.17
C SER A 53 -8.02 -10.90 6.18
N GLU A 54 -8.87 -10.92 7.20
CA GLU A 54 -9.94 -9.93 7.34
C GLU A 54 -9.36 -8.53 7.59
N VAL A 55 -8.32 -8.42 8.40
CA VAL A 55 -7.64 -7.14 8.62
C VAL A 55 -7.05 -6.61 7.31
N MET A 56 -6.40 -7.48 6.55
CA MET A 56 -5.80 -7.09 5.27
C MET A 56 -6.85 -6.63 4.27
N LYS A 57 -7.98 -7.32 4.21
CA LYS A 57 -9.10 -6.90 3.34
C LYS A 57 -9.65 -5.54 3.74
N ALA A 58 -9.81 -5.31 5.03
CA ALA A 58 -10.28 -4.01 5.54
C ALA A 58 -9.29 -2.90 5.21
N ASN A 59 -7.99 -3.18 5.35
CA ASN A 59 -6.94 -2.23 4.99
C ASN A 59 -6.95 -1.89 3.51
N ASP A 60 -7.14 -2.89 2.64
CA ASP A 60 -7.20 -2.70 1.20
C ASP A 60 -8.41 -1.84 0.81
N ILE A 61 -9.56 -2.10 1.41
CA ILE A 61 -10.77 -1.32 1.17
C ILE A 61 -10.55 0.12 1.61
N GLN A 62 -9.98 0.32 2.80
CA GLN A 62 -9.71 1.67 3.31
C GLN A 62 -8.72 2.42 2.43
N GLN A 63 -7.67 1.76 1.97
CA GLN A 63 -6.70 2.36 1.07
C GLN A 63 -7.37 2.76 -0.24
N GLY A 64 -8.24 1.92 -0.78
CA GLY A 64 -8.99 2.25 -2.00
C GLY A 64 -9.86 3.48 -1.84
N ILE A 65 -10.51 3.62 -0.68
CA ILE A 65 -11.33 4.80 -0.38
C ILE A 65 -10.45 6.06 -0.30
N GLU A 66 -9.32 5.98 0.38
CA GLU A 66 -8.39 7.10 0.53
C GLU A 66 -7.82 7.53 -0.82
N GLU A 67 -7.47 6.57 -1.67
CA GLU A 67 -6.97 6.85 -3.01
C GLU A 67 -8.04 7.50 -3.89
N ALA A 68 -9.30 7.07 -3.77
CA ALA A 68 -10.40 7.67 -4.51
C ALA A 68 -10.63 9.12 -4.09
N ILE A 69 -10.56 9.40 -2.80
CA ILE A 69 -10.70 10.76 -2.28
C ILE A 69 -9.55 11.63 -2.78
N ALA A 70 -8.32 11.12 -2.70
CA ALA A 70 -7.14 11.85 -3.16
C ALA A 70 -7.22 12.15 -4.66
N THR A 71 -7.68 11.18 -5.45
CA THR A 71 -7.85 11.34 -6.89
C THR A 71 -8.87 12.44 -7.20
N GLU A 72 -10.01 12.43 -6.52
CA GLU A 72 -11.03 13.46 -6.70
C GLU A 72 -10.50 14.84 -6.36
N LYS A 73 -9.80 14.97 -5.26
CA LYS A 73 -9.19 16.23 -4.84
C LYS A 73 -8.19 16.74 -5.87
N PHE A 74 -7.35 15.83 -6.39
CA PHE A 74 -6.34 16.19 -7.37
C PHE A 74 -7.00 16.66 -8.68
N GLU A 75 -7.99 15.93 -9.17
CA GLU A 75 -8.69 16.29 -10.40
C GLU A 75 -9.42 17.60 -10.26
N ARG A 76 -10.02 17.86 -9.11
CA ARG A 76 -10.65 19.14 -8.82
C ARG A 76 -9.63 20.27 -8.80
N ARG A 77 -8.45 20.01 -8.20
CA ARG A 77 -7.37 21.01 -8.17
C ARG A 77 -6.89 21.35 -9.59
N ILE A 78 -6.74 20.35 -10.45
CA ILE A 78 -6.40 20.55 -11.86
C ILE A 78 -7.45 21.44 -12.53
N ALA A 79 -8.73 21.12 -12.37
CA ALA A 79 -9.82 21.88 -12.98
C ALA A 79 -9.84 23.34 -12.48
N GLU A 80 -9.62 23.55 -11.19
CA GLU A 80 -9.56 24.89 -10.61
C GLU A 80 -8.40 25.70 -11.20
N LEU A 81 -7.22 25.10 -11.32
CA LEU A 81 -6.07 25.78 -11.91
C LEU A 81 -6.31 26.14 -13.38
N MET A 82 -6.96 25.26 -14.12
CA MET A 82 -7.31 25.55 -15.51
C MET A 82 -8.31 26.70 -15.62
N SER A 83 -9.24 26.78 -14.67
CA SER A 83 -10.19 27.92 -14.64
C SER A 83 -9.54 29.22 -14.22
N MET A 84 -8.42 29.14 -13.49
CA MET A 84 -7.68 30.31 -12.98
C MET A 84 -6.57 30.79 -13.90
N GLY A 85 -6.36 30.12 -15.03
CA GLY A 85 -5.37 30.57 -16.00
C GLY A 85 -4.44 29.52 -16.55
N ALA A 86 -4.42 28.30 -16.01
CA ALA A 86 -3.61 27.23 -16.60
C ALA A 86 -4.20 26.88 -17.97
N LYS A 87 -3.36 26.92 -18.98
CA LYS A 87 -3.78 26.81 -20.37
C LYS A 87 -4.32 25.42 -20.70
N ASP A 88 -3.70 24.40 -20.09
CA ASP A 88 -4.06 23.00 -20.32
C ASP A 88 -3.68 22.17 -19.08
N TYR A 89 -3.93 20.86 -19.16
CA TYR A 89 -3.60 19.92 -18.09
C TYR A 89 -2.11 19.96 -17.73
N ASP A 90 -1.25 19.96 -18.74
CA ASP A 90 0.21 19.94 -18.51
C ASP A 90 0.68 21.17 -17.75
N MET A 91 0.14 22.34 -18.06
CA MET A 91 0.48 23.54 -17.33
C MET A 91 -0.03 23.50 -15.89
N ALA A 92 -1.26 23.04 -15.68
CA ALA A 92 -1.80 22.86 -14.34
C ALA A 92 -0.96 21.88 -13.53
N LEU A 93 -0.57 20.75 -14.13
CA LEU A 93 0.28 19.77 -13.48
C LEU A 93 1.64 20.36 -13.10
N ARG A 94 2.22 21.16 -13.99
CA ARG A 94 3.49 21.83 -13.70
C ARG A 94 3.37 22.77 -12.51
N TRP A 95 2.28 23.51 -12.42
CA TRP A 95 2.03 24.40 -11.29
C TRP A 95 1.89 23.62 -9.98
N ILE A 96 1.27 22.43 -10.03
CA ILE A 96 1.15 21.57 -8.86
C ILE A 96 2.54 21.06 -8.44
N HIS A 97 3.37 20.63 -9.39
CA HIS A 97 4.74 20.22 -9.09
C HIS A 97 5.53 21.33 -8.41
N GLU A 98 5.37 22.57 -8.87
CA GLU A 98 6.04 23.70 -8.25
C GLU A 98 5.56 23.92 -6.82
N ALA A 99 4.25 23.85 -6.62
CA ALA A 99 3.66 24.03 -5.29
C ALA A 99 4.06 22.93 -4.31
N GLU A 100 4.16 21.68 -4.79
CA GLU A 100 4.50 20.52 -3.96
C GLU A 100 5.98 20.23 -3.91
N GLU A 101 6.78 20.98 -4.64
CA GLU A 101 8.25 20.82 -4.70
C GLU A 101 8.68 19.42 -5.14
N THR A 102 7.98 18.87 -6.12
CA THR A 102 8.25 17.51 -6.61
C THR A 102 9.08 17.49 -7.90
N ASN A 103 9.51 18.64 -8.39
CA ASN A 103 10.49 18.79 -9.48
C ASN A 103 10.13 18.04 -10.77
N GLY A 104 8.83 17.89 -11.07
CA GLY A 104 8.40 17.19 -12.27
C GLY A 104 8.40 15.67 -12.17
N ASP A 105 8.68 15.13 -10.99
CA ASP A 105 8.64 13.68 -10.76
C ASP A 105 7.21 13.24 -10.45
N ASP A 106 6.54 12.69 -11.45
CA ASP A 106 5.13 12.29 -11.32
C ASP A 106 4.92 11.19 -10.29
N SER A 107 5.85 10.24 -10.19
CA SER A 107 5.74 9.17 -9.20
C SER A 107 5.84 9.70 -7.78
N TYR A 108 6.74 10.64 -7.55
CA TYR A 108 6.88 11.28 -6.25
C TYR A 108 5.64 12.10 -5.92
N LEU A 109 5.11 12.85 -6.90
CA LEU A 109 3.89 13.61 -6.71
C LEU A 109 2.71 12.71 -6.34
N ALA A 110 2.53 11.60 -7.05
CA ALA A 110 1.47 10.65 -6.75
C ALA A 110 1.60 10.12 -5.32
N TRP A 111 2.81 9.72 -4.92
CA TRP A 111 3.06 9.25 -3.58
C TRP A 111 2.75 10.31 -2.52
N SER A 112 3.20 11.53 -2.75
CA SER A 112 3.04 12.61 -1.78
C SER A 112 1.58 13.03 -1.60
N LEU A 113 0.76 12.91 -2.65
CA LEU A 113 -0.65 13.27 -2.61
C LEU A 113 -1.59 12.10 -2.29
N GLY A 114 -1.04 10.90 -2.12
CA GLY A 114 -1.84 9.71 -1.84
C GLY A 114 -2.60 9.17 -3.04
N LEU A 115 -2.15 9.49 -4.24
CA LEU A 115 -2.76 8.97 -5.47
C LEU A 115 -2.35 7.51 -5.70
N PRO A 116 -3.13 6.75 -6.49
CA PRO A 116 -2.73 5.39 -6.85
C PRO A 116 -1.34 5.35 -7.49
N TYR A 117 -0.60 4.29 -7.24
CA TYR A 117 0.79 4.15 -7.65
C TYR A 117 1.02 4.43 -9.15
N ARG A 118 0.10 4.00 -10.01
CA ARG A 118 0.24 4.18 -11.46
C ARG A 118 -0.70 5.23 -12.03
N TYR A 119 -1.11 6.16 -11.22
CA TYR A 119 -2.08 7.17 -11.65
C TYR A 119 -1.63 7.90 -12.93
N PHE A 120 -0.41 8.43 -12.92
CA PHE A 120 0.11 9.18 -14.07
C PHE A 120 0.51 8.27 -15.22
N ALA A 121 0.97 7.05 -14.93
CA ALA A 121 1.32 6.09 -15.97
C ALA A 121 0.09 5.68 -16.80
N LYS A 122 -1.07 5.53 -16.17
CA LYS A 122 -2.31 5.23 -16.88
C LYS A 122 -2.71 6.36 -17.83
N GLN A 123 -2.49 7.61 -17.44
CA GLN A 123 -2.88 8.74 -18.26
C GLN A 123 -1.97 8.92 -19.47
N THR A 124 -0.70 8.60 -19.34
CA THR A 124 0.23 8.68 -20.46
C THR A 124 0.06 7.56 -21.48
N GLN A 125 -0.64 6.49 -21.10
CA GLN A 125 -0.90 5.37 -22.02
C GLN A 125 -2.15 5.56 -22.86
N THR A 126 -2.98 6.52 -22.55
CA THR A 126 -4.18 6.82 -23.32
C THR A 126 -3.86 7.81 -24.42
N VAL A 127 -3.28 7.30 -25.47
CA VAL A 127 -2.99 8.11 -26.64
C VAL A 127 -3.90 7.68 -27.79
#